data_2901d8acf906608386bf6606ee222a40
#
_entry.id   2901d8acf906608386bf6606ee222a40
#
_cell.length_a   1.000
_cell.length_b   1.000
_cell.length_c   1.000
_cell.angle_alpha   90.00
_cell.angle_beta   90.00
_cell.angle_gamma   90.00
#
_symmetry.space_group_name_H-M   'P 1'
#
loop_
_entity.id
_entity.type
_entity.pdbx_description
1 polymer ?
#
loop_
_entity_poly.entity_id
_entity_poly.type
_entity_poly.pdbx_seq_one_letter_code
_entity_poly.pdbx_strand_id
1 'polypeptide(L)'
;MKIEEKIKQKYLYSKNFNFIKIIYFFIQFFKSKFKYKKSYSFGSQDLITEKFFKNKKKGIYLDVGCFHPVIGNNTYKLYKKGWEGINIDIDFHSIDLFNFFRKNDENIQIGVSDKSGENDMFFFHNRSAINTLNPIRGKNAKEVKKIKIDTLNNVIKKTKFANSKIDFLTIDVEGYEMNVLKGFDIKKYSPDLIVIEFMDLENKTDDIYKIEFYKQNLNKILNSELYNYMIHNNYSLVNWTFLDLVWVSNKFKKINS
;
A
#
# COMPACT_ATOMS: atom_id res chain seq x y z
N MET A 1 -25.64 32.61 2.69
CA MET A 1 -24.56 32.60 1.67
C MET A 1 -23.21 32.77 2.40
N LYS A 2 -22.25 31.87 2.21
CA LYS A 2 -20.93 31.94 2.86
C LYS A 2 -20.21 33.23 2.44
N ILE A 3 -19.43 33.85 3.35
CA ILE A 3 -18.70 35.11 3.11
C ILE A 3 -17.86 35.03 1.84
N GLU A 4 -17.23 33.88 1.61
CA GLU A 4 -16.43 33.62 0.39
C GLU A 4 -17.24 33.74 -0.90
N GLU A 5 -18.46 33.22 -0.93
CA GLU A 5 -19.31 33.30 -2.12
C GLU A 5 -19.70 34.76 -2.42
N LYS A 6 -19.91 35.57 -1.38
CA LYS A 6 -20.13 37.02 -1.54
C LYS A 6 -18.90 37.72 -2.12
N ILE A 7 -17.69 37.36 -1.68
CA ILE A 7 -16.45 37.95 -2.20
C ILE A 7 -16.22 37.50 -3.64
N LYS A 8 -16.47 36.23 -3.97
CA LYS A 8 -16.39 35.70 -5.33
C LYS A 8 -17.35 36.41 -6.28
N GLN A 9 -18.61 36.60 -5.83
CA GLN A 9 -19.60 37.32 -6.66
C GLN A 9 -19.19 38.80 -6.92
N LYS A 10 -18.71 39.50 -5.90
CA LYS A 10 -18.17 40.86 -6.06
C LYS A 10 -16.95 40.88 -7.00
N TYR A 11 -16.06 39.89 -6.91
CA TYR A 11 -14.92 39.75 -7.80
C TYR A 11 -15.35 39.56 -9.27
N LEU A 12 -16.32 38.71 -9.54
CA LEU A 12 -16.77 38.37 -10.90
C LEU A 12 -17.57 39.47 -11.56
N TYR A 13 -18.31 40.30 -10.78
CA TYR A 13 -19.30 41.26 -11.32
C TYR A 13 -19.04 42.73 -10.98
N SER A 14 -17.88 43.06 -10.34
CA SER A 14 -17.54 44.45 -10.01
C SER A 14 -16.52 45.05 -10.96
N LYS A 15 -16.76 46.28 -11.42
CA LYS A 15 -15.82 47.03 -12.27
C LYS A 15 -14.63 47.64 -11.52
N ASN A 16 -14.67 47.79 -10.17
CA ASN A 16 -13.58 48.32 -9.33
C ASN A 16 -12.84 47.17 -8.58
N PHE A 17 -11.81 46.70 -9.14
CA PHE A 17 -11.45 45.30 -9.17
C PHE A 17 -10.26 44.88 -8.28
N ASN A 18 -9.27 45.78 -8.09
CA ASN A 18 -7.96 45.32 -7.66
C ASN A 18 -7.89 44.80 -6.21
N PHE A 19 -8.56 45.46 -5.27
CA PHE A 19 -8.49 45.09 -3.86
C PHE A 19 -9.30 43.80 -3.55
N ILE A 20 -10.51 43.70 -4.07
CA ILE A 20 -11.36 42.49 -3.89
C ILE A 20 -10.74 41.27 -4.56
N LYS A 21 -10.10 41.43 -5.70
CA LYS A 21 -9.33 40.42 -6.39
C LYS A 21 -8.19 39.89 -5.51
N ILE A 22 -7.41 40.76 -4.92
CA ILE A 22 -6.31 40.40 -4.03
C ILE A 22 -6.84 39.62 -2.84
N ILE A 23 -7.90 40.07 -2.17
CA ILE A 23 -8.53 39.34 -1.06
C ILE A 23 -8.98 37.96 -1.49
N TYR A 24 -9.63 37.84 -2.64
CA TYR A 24 -10.08 36.55 -3.17
C TYR A 24 -8.91 35.60 -3.43
N PHE A 25 -7.83 36.11 -4.04
CA PHE A 25 -6.62 35.30 -4.30
C PHE A 25 -5.93 34.86 -3.02
N PHE A 26 -5.86 35.70 -2.00
CA PHE A 26 -5.36 35.30 -0.69
C PHE A 26 -6.23 34.21 -0.07
N ILE A 27 -7.55 34.33 -0.14
CA ILE A 27 -8.47 33.29 0.34
C ILE A 27 -8.22 31.96 -0.40
N GLN A 28 -8.06 31.99 -1.74
CA GLN A 28 -7.77 30.77 -2.51
C GLN A 28 -6.39 30.18 -2.16
N PHE A 29 -5.38 31.02 -2.02
CA PHE A 29 -4.03 30.60 -1.63
C PHE A 29 -4.02 29.93 -0.24
N PHE A 30 -4.63 30.54 0.77
CA PHE A 30 -4.71 29.94 2.10
C PHE A 30 -5.56 28.66 2.09
N LYS A 31 -6.66 28.64 1.35
CA LYS A 31 -7.45 27.42 1.18
C LYS A 31 -6.65 26.27 0.57
N SER A 32 -5.81 26.54 -0.41
CA SER A 32 -4.97 25.51 -1.01
C SER A 32 -4.03 24.86 0.02
N LYS A 33 -3.41 25.68 0.89
CA LYS A 33 -2.55 25.18 1.99
C LYS A 33 -3.30 24.28 3.00
N PHE A 34 -4.55 24.64 3.35
CA PHE A 34 -5.34 23.88 4.33
C PHE A 34 -6.07 22.67 3.74
N LYS A 35 -6.27 22.62 2.43
CA LYS A 35 -6.89 21.49 1.74
C LYS A 35 -5.89 20.42 1.29
N TYR A 36 -4.61 20.68 1.45
CA TYR A 36 -3.58 19.72 1.06
C TYR A 36 -3.60 18.50 1.98
N LYS A 37 -3.78 17.31 1.42
CA LYS A 37 -3.71 16.05 2.15
C LYS A 37 -2.30 15.52 2.11
N LYS A 38 -1.69 15.33 3.28
CA LYS A 38 -0.37 14.69 3.40
C LYS A 38 -0.52 13.19 3.14
N SER A 39 0.27 12.66 2.22
CA SER A 39 0.49 11.22 2.03
C SER A 39 1.69 10.76 2.83
N TYR A 40 1.61 9.50 3.30
CA TYR A 40 2.71 8.77 3.92
C TYR A 40 3.23 7.66 2.99
N SER A 41 2.48 7.28 1.96
CA SER A 41 2.88 6.33 0.92
C SER A 41 3.69 7.02 -0.18
N PHE A 42 4.51 6.27 -0.90
CA PHE A 42 5.29 6.80 -2.03
C PHE A 42 4.41 7.26 -3.19
N GLY A 43 3.42 6.47 -3.59
CA GLY A 43 2.49 6.77 -4.69
C GLY A 43 1.10 7.25 -4.25
N SER A 44 0.95 7.72 -2.99
CA SER A 44 -0.32 8.21 -2.44
C SER A 44 -1.42 7.14 -2.29
N GLN A 45 -1.05 5.87 -2.19
CA GLN A 45 -1.96 4.75 -1.98
C GLN A 45 -2.77 4.89 -0.69
N ASP A 46 -2.17 5.47 0.35
CA ASP A 46 -2.80 5.76 1.63
C ASP A 46 -3.97 6.77 1.52
N LEU A 47 -3.93 7.69 0.54
CA LEU A 47 -5.04 8.61 0.25
C LEU A 47 -6.21 7.88 -0.42
N ILE A 48 -5.92 6.94 -1.31
CA ILE A 48 -6.92 6.08 -1.95
C ILE A 48 -7.60 5.23 -0.88
N THR A 49 -6.81 4.56 -0.05
CA THR A 49 -7.27 3.71 1.07
C THR A 49 -8.11 4.51 2.06
N GLU A 50 -7.65 5.72 2.43
CA GLU A 50 -8.41 6.62 3.32
C GLU A 50 -9.76 7.01 2.73
N LYS A 51 -9.82 7.30 1.42
CA LYS A 51 -11.06 7.65 0.71
C LYS A 51 -11.99 6.45 0.61
N PHE A 52 -11.45 5.27 0.31
CA PHE A 52 -12.20 4.02 0.20
C PHE A 52 -12.91 3.69 1.53
N PHE A 53 -12.19 3.73 2.64
CA PHE A 53 -12.70 3.45 3.97
C PHE A 53 -13.18 4.68 4.75
N LYS A 54 -13.60 5.76 4.04
CA LYS A 54 -13.99 7.03 4.70
C LYS A 54 -15.08 6.87 5.76
N ASN A 55 -16.03 5.97 5.54
CA ASN A 55 -17.19 5.72 6.42
C ASN A 55 -16.91 4.61 7.45
N LYS A 56 -15.78 3.91 7.38
CA LYS A 56 -15.43 2.82 8.29
C LYS A 56 -14.51 3.34 9.40
N LYS A 57 -14.99 3.33 10.63
CA LYS A 57 -14.26 3.89 11.79
C LYS A 57 -13.12 2.98 12.24
N LYS A 58 -13.34 1.66 12.24
CA LYS A 58 -12.36 0.63 12.67
C LYS A 58 -12.33 -0.49 11.66
N GLY A 59 -11.19 -1.11 11.49
CA GLY A 59 -10.99 -2.26 10.61
C GLY A 59 -9.65 -2.91 10.89
N ILE A 60 -9.36 -3.97 10.16
CA ILE A 60 -8.13 -4.75 10.28
C ILE A 60 -7.37 -4.67 8.97
N TYR A 61 -6.09 -4.31 9.03
CA TYR A 61 -5.18 -4.36 7.89
C TYR A 61 -4.12 -5.44 8.06
N LEU A 62 -3.57 -5.86 6.93
CA LEU A 62 -2.43 -6.76 6.83
C LEU A 62 -1.40 -6.10 5.90
N ASP A 63 -0.21 -5.84 6.43
CA ASP A 63 0.90 -5.13 5.78
C ASP A 63 2.07 -6.09 5.64
N VAL A 64 2.34 -6.56 4.41
CA VAL A 64 3.37 -7.56 4.11
C VAL A 64 4.51 -6.89 3.34
N GLY A 65 5.71 -6.90 3.91
CA GLY A 65 6.83 -6.06 3.48
C GLY A 65 6.70 -4.65 4.04
N CYS A 66 6.38 -4.52 5.33
CA CYS A 66 5.94 -3.27 5.93
C CYS A 66 7.04 -2.22 6.10
N PHE A 67 8.31 -2.58 6.06
CA PHE A 67 9.54 -1.80 6.07
C PHE A 67 9.65 -0.68 7.13
N HIS A 68 8.75 0.32 7.09
CA HIS A 68 8.80 1.46 8.00
C HIS A 68 7.39 1.85 8.50
N PRO A 69 7.19 2.11 9.82
CA PRO A 69 5.86 2.33 10.40
C PRO A 69 5.16 3.63 9.97
N VAL A 70 5.88 4.56 9.33
CA VAL A 70 5.36 5.91 9.00
C VAL A 70 5.69 6.33 7.56
N ILE A 71 6.94 6.16 7.12
CA ILE A 71 7.44 6.68 5.84
C ILE A 71 7.29 5.60 4.78
N GLY A 72 6.75 5.95 3.62
CA GLY A 72 6.49 4.99 2.54
C GLY A 72 5.44 3.94 2.90
N ASN A 73 4.52 4.23 3.84
CA ASN A 73 3.68 3.21 4.43
C ASN A 73 2.19 3.39 4.07
N ASN A 74 1.57 2.32 3.58
CA ASN A 74 0.19 2.30 3.08
C ASN A 74 -0.86 2.22 4.19
N THR A 75 -0.49 1.76 5.41
CA THR A 75 -1.40 1.48 6.52
C THR A 75 -1.39 2.55 7.62
N TYR A 76 -0.38 3.45 7.66
CA TYR A 76 -0.22 4.39 8.76
C TYR A 76 -1.41 5.35 8.95
N LYS A 77 -2.07 5.79 7.88
CA LYS A 77 -3.29 6.60 8.00
C LYS A 77 -4.44 5.87 8.66
N LEU A 78 -4.59 4.58 8.37
CA LEU A 78 -5.61 3.73 9.01
C LEU A 78 -5.27 3.53 10.49
N TYR A 79 -4.01 3.23 10.82
CA TYR A 79 -3.55 3.14 12.21
C TYR A 79 -3.86 4.42 13.00
N LYS A 80 -3.59 5.59 12.45
CA LYS A 80 -3.94 6.89 13.07
C LYS A 80 -5.44 7.09 13.28
N LYS A 81 -6.28 6.39 12.54
CA LYS A 81 -7.75 6.38 12.71
C LYS A 81 -8.22 5.36 13.74
N GLY A 82 -7.31 4.63 14.39
CA GLY A 82 -7.62 3.60 15.38
C GLY A 82 -7.93 2.23 14.77
N TRP A 83 -7.47 1.96 13.55
CA TRP A 83 -7.42 0.61 13.02
C TRP A 83 -6.25 -0.14 13.65
N GLU A 84 -6.35 -1.45 13.66
CA GLU A 84 -5.27 -2.35 14.10
C GLU A 84 -4.93 -3.31 12.96
N GLY A 85 -3.77 -3.95 13.03
CA GLY A 85 -3.42 -4.90 11.99
C GLY A 85 -2.24 -5.80 12.33
N ILE A 86 -1.78 -6.47 11.28
CA ILE A 86 -0.61 -7.34 11.30
C ILE A 86 0.39 -6.70 10.35
N ASN A 87 1.59 -6.41 10.84
CA ASN A 87 2.72 -5.92 10.06
C ASN A 87 3.78 -7.02 10.01
N ILE A 88 4.21 -7.37 8.81
CA ILE A 88 5.14 -8.48 8.58
C ILE A 88 6.33 -7.95 7.78
N ASP A 89 7.51 -8.22 8.27
CA ASP A 89 8.75 -7.96 7.57
C ASP A 89 9.80 -9.00 7.96
N ILE A 90 10.76 -9.19 7.12
CA ILE A 90 11.91 -10.07 7.37
C ILE A 90 13.00 -9.35 8.15
N ASP A 91 13.07 -8.00 8.02
CA ASP A 91 14.07 -7.19 8.67
C ASP A 91 13.72 -6.94 10.15
N PHE A 92 14.62 -7.37 11.03
CA PHE A 92 14.49 -7.17 12.48
C PHE A 92 14.32 -5.68 12.84
N HIS A 93 15.09 -4.79 12.22
CA HIS A 93 15.04 -3.36 12.54
C HIS A 93 13.71 -2.73 12.16
N SER A 94 13.10 -3.18 11.04
CA SER A 94 11.76 -2.77 10.65
C SER A 94 10.75 -3.15 11.72
N ILE A 95 10.74 -4.40 12.16
CA ILE A 95 9.81 -4.89 13.19
C ILE A 95 10.03 -4.20 14.54
N ASP A 96 11.27 -3.95 14.94
CA ASP A 96 11.57 -3.21 16.16
C ASP A 96 11.00 -1.78 16.13
N LEU A 97 11.09 -1.09 14.98
CA LEU A 97 10.44 0.21 14.79
C LEU A 97 8.91 0.12 14.88
N PHE A 98 8.32 -0.92 14.28
CA PHE A 98 6.88 -1.13 14.40
C PHE A 98 6.46 -1.40 15.84
N ASN A 99 7.19 -2.18 16.60
CA ASN A 99 6.94 -2.43 18.03
C ASN A 99 6.97 -1.14 18.86
N PHE A 100 7.82 -0.18 18.50
CA PHE A 100 7.88 1.10 19.17
C PHE A 100 6.71 2.04 18.78
N PHE A 101 6.40 2.15 17.48
CA PHE A 101 5.44 3.13 16.97
C PHE A 101 3.99 2.62 16.86
N ARG A 102 3.80 1.27 16.74
CA ARG A 102 2.50 0.63 16.50
C ARG A 102 2.22 -0.48 17.50
N LYS A 103 2.15 -0.10 18.76
CA LYS A 103 2.05 -1.02 19.91
C LYS A 103 0.76 -1.86 19.94
N ASN A 104 -0.29 -1.42 19.26
CA ASN A 104 -1.57 -2.14 19.21
C ASN A 104 -1.61 -3.19 18.09
N ASP A 105 -0.64 -3.16 17.19
CA ASP A 105 -0.54 -4.10 16.08
C ASP A 105 0.22 -5.37 16.47
N GLU A 106 0.01 -6.43 15.69
CA GLU A 106 0.86 -7.62 15.70
C GLU A 106 2.02 -7.41 14.72
N ASN A 107 3.24 -7.26 15.24
CA ASN A 107 4.43 -6.99 14.41
C ASN A 107 5.31 -8.24 14.40
N ILE A 108 5.47 -8.86 13.23
CA ILE A 108 6.00 -10.22 13.10
C ILE A 108 7.20 -10.24 12.17
N GLN A 109 8.34 -10.69 12.69
CA GLN A 109 9.55 -10.90 11.88
C GLN A 109 9.53 -12.31 11.26
N ILE A 110 9.20 -12.38 9.97
CA ILE A 110 9.23 -13.64 9.20
C ILE A 110 9.20 -13.35 7.70
N GLY A 111 9.80 -14.24 6.89
CA GLY A 111 9.57 -14.25 5.45
C GLY A 111 8.23 -14.91 5.13
N VAL A 112 7.49 -14.39 4.16
CA VAL A 112 6.21 -14.95 3.72
C VAL A 112 6.33 -15.57 2.34
N SER A 113 5.76 -16.77 2.17
CA SER A 113 5.83 -17.56 0.94
C SER A 113 4.58 -18.42 0.75
N ASP A 114 4.57 -19.22 -0.31
CA ASP A 114 3.56 -20.25 -0.61
C ASP A 114 3.68 -21.51 0.27
N LYS A 115 4.79 -21.65 1.03
CA LYS A 115 5.07 -22.80 1.89
C LYS A 115 5.83 -22.39 3.15
N SER A 116 5.82 -23.27 4.15
CA SER A 116 6.64 -23.16 5.37
C SER A 116 8.01 -23.80 5.18
N GLY A 117 9.02 -23.33 5.89
CA GLY A 117 10.38 -23.88 5.88
C GLY A 117 11.45 -22.81 5.85
N GLU A 118 12.44 -22.99 5.00
CA GLU A 118 13.52 -22.04 4.77
C GLU A 118 13.59 -21.66 3.28
N ASN A 119 14.04 -20.46 3.01
CA ASN A 119 14.33 -19.97 1.65
C ASN A 119 15.57 -19.09 1.64
N ASP A 120 16.16 -18.94 0.48
CA ASP A 120 17.27 -18.02 0.27
C ASP A 120 16.73 -16.58 0.18
N MET A 121 17.34 -15.71 0.98
CA MET A 121 17.09 -14.28 0.98
C MET A 121 18.28 -13.55 0.40
N PHE A 122 18.02 -12.70 -0.55
CA PHE A 122 18.99 -11.93 -1.31
C PHE A 122 19.12 -10.53 -0.72
N PHE A 123 20.30 -10.21 -0.15
CA PHE A 123 20.58 -8.93 0.49
C PHE A 123 21.45 -8.04 -0.39
N PHE A 124 20.94 -6.86 -0.72
CA PHE A 124 21.71 -5.83 -1.43
C PHE A 124 22.49 -4.95 -0.45
N HIS A 125 21.85 -4.59 0.66
CA HIS A 125 22.43 -3.84 1.77
C HIS A 125 21.76 -4.26 3.08
N ASN A 126 22.41 -3.99 4.21
CA ASN A 126 21.77 -4.06 5.50
C ASN A 126 20.60 -3.07 5.53
N ARG A 127 19.41 -3.54 5.91
CA ARG A 127 18.18 -2.75 5.97
C ARG A 127 17.83 -2.07 4.63
N SER A 128 17.85 -2.81 3.56
CA SER A 128 17.45 -2.33 2.25
C SER A 128 16.00 -2.69 1.95
N ALA A 129 15.22 -1.72 1.45
CA ALA A 129 13.85 -1.97 1.01
C ALA A 129 13.79 -2.97 -0.16
N ILE A 130 14.85 -3.07 -0.96
CA ILE A 130 14.92 -3.95 -2.14
C ILE A 130 15.46 -5.36 -1.85
N ASN A 131 15.64 -5.75 -0.59
CA ASN A 131 15.99 -7.13 -0.24
C ASN A 131 14.80 -8.05 -0.60
N THR A 132 15.08 -9.22 -1.18
CA THR A 132 14.03 -10.05 -1.78
C THR A 132 14.26 -11.55 -1.63
N LEU A 133 13.17 -12.32 -1.65
CA LEU A 133 13.18 -13.77 -1.81
C LEU A 133 13.19 -14.19 -3.29
N ASN A 134 13.05 -13.26 -4.22
CA ASN A 134 13.00 -13.56 -5.64
C ASN A 134 14.43 -13.74 -6.22
N PRO A 135 14.80 -14.92 -6.72
CA PRO A 135 16.15 -15.18 -7.22
C PRO A 135 16.49 -14.39 -8.52
N ILE A 136 15.47 -14.01 -9.29
CA ILE A 136 15.68 -13.21 -10.50
C ILE A 136 16.09 -11.78 -10.12
N ARG A 137 15.37 -11.18 -9.16
CA ARG A 137 15.70 -9.87 -8.59
C ARG A 137 17.02 -9.93 -7.82
N GLY A 138 17.22 -11.00 -7.06
CA GLY A 138 18.40 -11.21 -6.21
C GLY A 138 19.70 -11.49 -6.96
N LYS A 139 19.71 -11.54 -8.30
CA LYS A 139 20.89 -11.92 -9.10
C LYS A 139 22.16 -11.11 -8.79
N ASN A 140 22.01 -9.82 -8.44
CA ASN A 140 23.11 -8.92 -8.12
C ASN A 140 23.23 -8.64 -6.61
N ALA A 141 22.60 -9.45 -5.76
CA ALA A 141 22.69 -9.30 -4.30
C ALA A 141 24.13 -9.52 -3.82
N LYS A 142 24.49 -8.78 -2.78
CA LYS A 142 25.84 -8.88 -2.17
C LYS A 142 25.99 -10.08 -1.26
N GLU A 143 24.89 -10.55 -0.70
CA GLU A 143 24.87 -11.66 0.25
C GLU A 143 23.58 -12.46 0.08
N VAL A 144 23.66 -13.78 0.29
CA VAL A 144 22.51 -14.67 0.32
C VAL A 144 22.52 -15.41 1.65
N LYS A 145 21.40 -15.36 2.38
CA LYS A 145 21.23 -16.06 3.66
C LYS A 145 19.96 -16.89 3.65
N LYS A 146 20.01 -18.06 4.28
CA LYS A 146 18.79 -18.81 4.56
C LYS A 146 18.00 -18.17 5.69
N ILE A 147 16.72 -18.00 5.46
CA ILE A 147 15.79 -17.45 6.44
C ILE A 147 14.58 -18.35 6.60
N LYS A 148 13.94 -18.27 7.75
CA LYS A 148 12.65 -18.92 7.99
C LYS A 148 11.56 -18.23 7.19
N ILE A 149 10.74 -19.05 6.56
CA ILE A 149 9.53 -18.61 5.84
C ILE A 149 8.31 -19.39 6.35
N ASP A 150 7.13 -18.77 6.24
CA ASP A 150 5.86 -19.42 6.52
C ASP A 150 4.79 -18.92 5.55
N THR A 151 3.67 -19.61 5.47
CA THR A 151 2.53 -19.11 4.70
C THR A 151 1.83 -18.00 5.46
N LEU A 152 1.25 -17.05 4.73
CA LEU A 152 0.49 -15.96 5.34
C LEU A 152 -0.68 -16.49 6.19
N ASN A 153 -1.31 -17.59 5.76
CA ASN A 153 -2.33 -18.28 6.54
C ASN A 153 -1.83 -18.75 7.92
N ASN A 154 -0.64 -19.34 7.98
CA ASN A 154 -0.08 -19.81 9.23
C ASN A 154 0.33 -18.66 10.14
N VAL A 155 0.85 -17.59 9.58
CA VAL A 155 1.21 -16.37 10.32
C VAL A 155 -0.04 -15.77 10.95
N ILE A 156 -1.11 -15.53 10.18
CA ILE A 156 -2.36 -14.95 10.69
C ILE A 156 -2.98 -15.83 11.78
N LYS A 157 -2.98 -17.16 11.62
CA LYS A 157 -3.52 -18.10 12.61
C LYS A 157 -2.88 -17.98 14.00
N LYS A 158 -1.64 -17.49 14.10
CA LYS A 158 -0.91 -17.30 15.36
C LYS A 158 -1.17 -15.94 16.02
N THR A 159 -1.96 -15.07 15.41
CA THR A 159 -2.28 -13.72 15.89
C THR A 159 -3.65 -13.65 16.54
N LYS A 160 -3.92 -12.56 17.25
CA LYS A 160 -5.28 -12.23 17.76
C LYS A 160 -6.33 -12.09 16.65
N PHE A 161 -5.92 -11.98 15.37
CA PHE A 161 -6.78 -11.81 14.21
C PHE A 161 -7.10 -13.11 13.44
N ALA A 162 -6.75 -14.27 13.96
CA ALA A 162 -6.86 -15.59 13.30
C ALA A 162 -8.24 -15.87 12.66
N ASN A 163 -9.30 -15.39 13.31
CA ASN A 163 -10.69 -15.59 12.89
C ASN A 163 -11.38 -14.30 12.42
N SER A 164 -10.61 -13.24 12.22
CA SER A 164 -11.15 -11.95 11.82
C SER A 164 -11.13 -11.78 10.31
N LYS A 165 -12.09 -11.02 9.77
CA LYS A 165 -12.00 -10.51 8.41
C LYS A 165 -10.84 -9.52 8.31
N ILE A 166 -10.03 -9.62 7.28
CA ILE A 166 -9.04 -8.60 6.91
C ILE A 166 -9.75 -7.61 5.97
N ASP A 167 -9.76 -6.34 6.30
CA ASP A 167 -10.42 -5.33 5.44
C ASP A 167 -9.51 -4.78 4.37
N PHE A 168 -8.24 -4.59 4.70
CA PHE A 168 -7.22 -4.07 3.80
C PHE A 168 -5.97 -4.95 3.82
N LEU A 169 -5.47 -5.30 2.64
CA LEU A 169 -4.21 -6.01 2.45
C LEU A 169 -3.29 -5.16 1.59
N THR A 170 -2.03 -5.01 2.00
CA THR A 170 -0.98 -4.49 1.14
C THR A 170 0.20 -5.46 1.10
N ILE A 171 0.76 -5.69 -0.10
CA ILE A 171 1.88 -6.60 -0.34
C ILE A 171 2.91 -5.87 -1.18
N ASP A 172 4.12 -5.75 -0.62
CA ASP A 172 5.28 -5.13 -1.25
C ASP A 172 6.52 -5.92 -0.79
N VAL A 173 6.90 -6.93 -1.55
CA VAL A 173 7.96 -7.90 -1.20
C VAL A 173 8.96 -8.09 -2.34
N GLU A 174 9.06 -7.03 -3.18
CA GLU A 174 10.12 -6.91 -4.18
C GLU A 174 10.17 -8.06 -5.19
N GLY A 175 9.02 -8.31 -5.81
CA GLY A 175 8.87 -9.30 -6.89
C GLY A 175 8.54 -10.72 -6.40
N TYR A 176 8.10 -10.89 -5.15
CA TYR A 176 7.70 -12.18 -4.58
C TYR A 176 6.20 -12.25 -4.21
N GLU A 177 5.40 -11.28 -4.69
CA GLU A 177 4.00 -11.05 -4.35
C GLU A 177 3.11 -12.27 -4.65
N MET A 178 3.36 -12.93 -5.80
CA MET A 178 2.58 -14.12 -6.18
C MET A 178 2.78 -15.31 -5.23
N ASN A 179 4.00 -15.48 -4.68
CA ASN A 179 4.25 -16.52 -3.69
C ASN A 179 3.53 -16.22 -2.38
N VAL A 180 3.50 -14.95 -1.96
CA VAL A 180 2.71 -14.49 -0.80
C VAL A 180 1.23 -14.79 -0.99
N LEU A 181 0.66 -14.44 -2.16
CA LEU A 181 -0.75 -14.67 -2.50
C LEU A 181 -1.11 -16.16 -2.53
N LYS A 182 -0.22 -17.03 -3.04
CA LYS A 182 -0.42 -18.49 -3.02
C LYS A 182 -0.47 -19.07 -1.62
N GLY A 183 0.23 -18.44 -0.66
CA GLY A 183 0.20 -18.78 0.78
C GLY A 183 -0.94 -18.14 1.57
N PHE A 184 -1.85 -17.41 0.89
CA PHE A 184 -2.95 -16.66 1.51
C PHE A 184 -4.32 -17.16 1.06
N ASP A 185 -5.17 -17.54 2.01
CA ASP A 185 -6.58 -17.89 1.72
C ASP A 185 -7.40 -16.61 1.51
N ILE A 186 -7.31 -16.08 0.30
CA ILE A 186 -7.98 -14.84 -0.11
C ILE A 186 -9.52 -14.97 -0.02
N LYS A 187 -10.08 -16.18 -0.10
CA LYS A 187 -11.52 -16.41 0.01
C LYS A 187 -11.97 -16.35 1.47
N LYS A 188 -11.20 -16.93 2.38
CA LYS A 188 -11.46 -16.91 3.82
C LYS A 188 -11.39 -15.50 4.39
N TYR A 189 -10.28 -14.82 4.18
CA TYR A 189 -10.02 -13.50 4.76
C TYR A 189 -10.68 -12.36 3.97
N SER A 190 -10.92 -12.55 2.68
CA SER A 190 -11.72 -11.73 1.76
C SER A 190 -11.55 -10.21 1.95
N PRO A 191 -10.35 -9.64 1.76
CA PRO A 191 -10.12 -8.21 1.89
C PRO A 191 -11.02 -7.40 0.96
N ASP A 192 -11.53 -6.26 1.43
CA ASP A 192 -12.34 -5.37 0.59
C ASP A 192 -11.50 -4.60 -0.41
N LEU A 193 -10.27 -4.22 0.02
CA LEU A 193 -9.28 -3.50 -0.77
C LEU A 193 -7.93 -4.20 -0.65
N ILE A 194 -7.23 -4.35 -1.78
CA ILE A 194 -5.88 -4.91 -1.84
C ILE A 194 -5.00 -3.95 -2.65
N VAL A 195 -3.81 -3.67 -2.13
CA VAL A 195 -2.74 -2.94 -2.84
C VAL A 195 -1.56 -3.89 -2.98
N ILE A 196 -1.07 -4.08 -4.19
CA ILE A 196 0.01 -5.03 -4.48
C ILE A 196 1.02 -4.35 -5.39
N GLU A 197 2.29 -4.39 -5.01
CA GLU A 197 3.36 -3.99 -5.90
C GLU A 197 3.38 -4.87 -7.16
N PHE A 198 3.54 -4.23 -8.31
CA PHE A 198 3.72 -4.91 -9.59
C PHE A 198 5.02 -4.47 -10.22
N MET A 199 5.99 -5.36 -10.21
CA MET A 199 7.26 -5.13 -10.87
C MET A 199 7.33 -5.91 -12.18
N ASP A 200 7.65 -5.20 -13.25
CA ASP A 200 8.11 -5.85 -14.48
C ASP A 200 9.56 -6.29 -14.28
N LEU A 201 9.76 -7.58 -14.01
CA LEU A 201 11.07 -8.18 -13.76
C LEU A 201 12.04 -8.09 -14.96
N GLU A 202 11.54 -7.74 -16.16
CA GLU A 202 12.36 -7.47 -17.32
C GLU A 202 13.04 -6.09 -17.27
N ASN A 203 12.50 -5.15 -16.46
CA ASN A 203 13.11 -3.85 -16.22
C ASN A 203 14.21 -3.97 -15.16
N LYS A 204 15.42 -4.17 -15.60
CA LYS A 204 16.62 -4.50 -14.80
C LYS A 204 17.25 -3.28 -14.11
N THR A 205 16.52 -2.47 -13.35
CA THR A 205 17.15 -1.42 -12.58
C THR A 205 17.07 -1.75 -11.08
N ASP A 206 18.22 -1.79 -10.41
CA ASP A 206 18.33 -1.95 -8.95
C ASP A 206 18.01 -0.65 -8.18
N ASP A 207 17.62 0.39 -8.89
CA ASP A 207 17.33 1.72 -8.34
C ASP A 207 15.89 2.11 -8.67
N ILE A 208 15.04 2.13 -7.65
CA ILE A 208 13.62 2.50 -7.78
C ILE A 208 13.41 3.91 -8.35
N TYR A 209 14.40 4.80 -8.18
CA TYR A 209 14.36 6.16 -8.75
C TYR A 209 14.71 6.20 -10.25
N LYS A 210 15.27 5.11 -10.78
CA LYS A 210 15.58 4.94 -12.22
C LYS A 210 14.53 4.13 -12.95
N ILE A 211 13.44 3.74 -12.29
CA ILE A 211 12.34 3.05 -12.98
C ILE A 211 11.78 3.97 -14.04
N GLU A 212 11.94 3.58 -15.26
CA GLU A 212 11.42 4.30 -16.42
C GLU A 212 9.91 4.02 -16.52
N PHE A 213 9.10 4.82 -15.82
CA PHE A 213 7.63 4.66 -15.80
C PHE A 213 6.99 4.53 -17.16
N TYR A 214 7.55 5.20 -18.19
CA TYR A 214 7.04 5.13 -19.55
C TYR A 214 7.28 3.77 -20.23
N LYS A 215 8.14 2.91 -19.66
CA LYS A 215 8.32 1.52 -20.11
C LYS A 215 7.32 0.57 -19.46
N GLN A 216 6.64 0.99 -18.40
CA GLN A 216 5.56 0.19 -17.84
C GLN A 216 4.37 0.18 -18.79
N ASN A 217 3.87 -1.01 -19.08
CA ASN A 217 2.87 -1.23 -20.11
C ASN A 217 1.64 -1.91 -19.50
N LEU A 218 0.47 -1.30 -19.68
CA LEU A 218 -0.79 -1.87 -19.22
C LEU A 218 -1.01 -3.31 -19.73
N ASN A 219 -0.59 -3.60 -20.96
CA ASN A 219 -0.70 -4.95 -21.51
C ASN A 219 0.11 -5.99 -20.71
N LYS A 220 1.26 -5.61 -20.14
CA LYS A 220 2.04 -6.50 -19.25
C LYS A 220 1.27 -6.83 -17.99
N ILE A 221 0.59 -5.83 -17.40
CA ILE A 221 -0.28 -6.03 -16.24
C ILE A 221 -1.41 -6.99 -16.61
N LEU A 222 -2.15 -6.70 -17.68
CA LEU A 222 -3.33 -7.47 -18.10
C LEU A 222 -3.00 -8.93 -18.48
N ASN A 223 -1.78 -9.21 -18.92
CA ASN A 223 -1.30 -10.55 -19.27
C ASN A 223 -0.52 -11.24 -18.13
N SER A 224 -0.39 -10.58 -16.95
CA SER A 224 0.38 -11.13 -15.84
C SER A 224 -0.35 -12.24 -15.08
N GLU A 225 0.44 -13.12 -14.44
CA GLU A 225 -0.09 -14.12 -13.50
C GLU A 225 -0.89 -13.46 -12.38
N LEU A 226 -0.40 -12.33 -11.85
CA LEU A 226 -1.06 -11.56 -10.80
C LEU A 226 -2.45 -11.11 -11.24
N TYR A 227 -2.58 -10.51 -12.43
CA TYR A 227 -3.87 -10.05 -12.93
C TYR A 227 -4.86 -11.21 -13.04
N ASN A 228 -4.45 -12.31 -13.67
CA ASN A 228 -5.29 -13.50 -13.84
C ASN A 228 -5.71 -14.10 -12.50
N TYR A 229 -4.79 -14.19 -11.53
CA TYR A 229 -5.09 -14.64 -10.18
C TYR A 229 -6.15 -13.77 -9.48
N MET A 230 -6.01 -12.45 -9.56
CA MET A 230 -6.93 -11.52 -8.91
C MET A 230 -8.33 -11.55 -9.52
N ILE A 231 -8.42 -11.58 -10.86
CA ILE A 231 -9.71 -11.70 -11.56
C ILE A 231 -10.40 -13.02 -11.21
N HIS A 232 -9.65 -14.13 -11.20
CA HIS A 232 -10.19 -15.45 -10.83
C HIS A 232 -10.72 -15.49 -9.38
N ASN A 233 -10.14 -14.71 -8.49
CA ASN A 233 -10.59 -14.56 -7.11
C ASN A 233 -11.62 -13.45 -6.89
N ASN A 234 -12.28 -12.97 -7.96
CA ASN A 234 -13.36 -11.97 -7.94
C ASN A 234 -12.91 -10.58 -7.43
N TYR A 235 -11.72 -10.13 -7.80
CA TYR A 235 -11.27 -8.76 -7.63
C TYR A 235 -11.24 -8.03 -8.96
N SER A 236 -11.44 -6.72 -8.92
CA SER A 236 -11.29 -5.84 -10.09
C SER A 236 -10.16 -4.85 -9.86
N LEU A 237 -9.30 -4.69 -10.85
CA LEU A 237 -8.32 -3.61 -10.88
C LEU A 237 -9.05 -2.27 -11.02
N VAL A 238 -8.83 -1.34 -10.10
CA VAL A 238 -9.52 -0.04 -10.07
C VAL A 238 -8.57 1.14 -10.18
N ASN A 239 -7.29 0.92 -9.88
CA ASN A 239 -6.27 1.96 -10.01
C ASN A 239 -4.88 1.33 -10.16
N TRP A 240 -3.98 2.10 -10.74
CA TRP A 240 -2.56 1.84 -10.81
C TRP A 240 -1.83 3.11 -10.40
N THR A 241 -1.07 3.07 -9.34
CA THR A 241 -0.39 4.23 -8.79
C THR A 241 1.04 3.90 -8.46
N PHE A 242 1.96 4.61 -9.07
CA PHE A 242 3.40 4.35 -8.99
C PHE A 242 3.70 2.90 -9.44
N LEU A 243 4.14 2.03 -8.53
CA LEU A 243 4.38 0.60 -8.80
C LEU A 243 3.23 -0.29 -8.34
N ASP A 244 2.21 0.26 -7.68
CA ASP A 244 1.17 -0.52 -7.03
C ASP A 244 -0.11 -0.61 -7.85
N LEU A 245 -0.67 -1.80 -7.89
CA LEU A 245 -2.01 -2.09 -8.41
C LEU A 245 -3.02 -2.11 -7.26
N VAL A 246 -4.12 -1.38 -7.44
CA VAL A 246 -5.19 -1.28 -6.44
C VAL A 246 -6.38 -2.12 -6.88
N TRP A 247 -6.77 -3.08 -6.06
CA TRP A 247 -7.81 -4.06 -6.33
C TRP A 247 -8.96 -3.94 -5.35
N VAL A 248 -10.19 -4.03 -5.83
CA VAL A 248 -11.41 -4.01 -5.02
C VAL A 248 -12.18 -5.31 -5.21
N SER A 249 -12.62 -5.89 -4.09
CA SER A 249 -13.49 -7.07 -4.10
C SER A 249 -14.80 -6.77 -4.83
N ASN A 250 -15.20 -7.64 -5.75
CA ASN A 250 -16.48 -7.52 -6.47
C ASN A 250 -17.69 -7.67 -5.54
N LYS A 251 -17.52 -8.36 -4.40
CA LYS A 251 -18.53 -8.42 -3.34
C LYS A 251 -18.74 -7.05 -2.70
N PHE A 252 -17.66 -6.32 -2.40
CA PHE A 252 -17.76 -4.97 -1.86
C PHE A 252 -18.45 -3.99 -2.82
N LYS A 253 -18.15 -4.09 -4.11
CA LYS A 253 -18.82 -3.27 -5.14
C LYS A 253 -20.33 -3.46 -5.15
N LYS A 254 -20.80 -4.73 -5.10
CA LYS A 254 -22.25 -5.05 -5.13
C LYS A 254 -23.01 -4.55 -3.89
N ILE A 255 -22.35 -4.41 -2.75
CA ILE A 255 -22.99 -3.94 -1.51
C ILE A 255 -23.09 -2.41 -1.49
N ASN A 256 -22.20 -1.71 -2.20
CA ASN A 256 -22.07 -0.24 -2.16
C ASN A 256 -22.48 0.45 -3.47
N SER A 257 -22.95 -0.28 -4.47
CA SER A 257 -23.57 0.20 -5.69
C SER A 257 -25.09 0.29 -5.51
#